data_111cd6d006d95cfeeb44fd1fa9f0ce69
#
_entry.id   111cd6d006d95cfeeb44fd1fa9f0ce69
#
_cell.length_a   1.000
_cell.length_b   1.000
_cell.length_c   1.000
_cell.angle_alpha   90.00
_cell.angle_beta   90.00
_cell.angle_gamma   90.00
#
_symmetry.space_group_name_H-M   'P 1'
#
loop_
_entity.id
_entity.type
_entity.pdbx_description
1 polymer ?
#
loop_
_entity_poly.entity_id
_entity_poly.type
_entity_poly.pdbx_seq_one_letter_code
_entity_poly.pdbx_strand_id
1 'polypeptide(L)'
;MGMPAAKKGDTITATDVHFIQPPGTAPPTTVQHPFKGRINGNLSANVNIMGKPAAMMNSTATNTPAHQPIGGTFVKPPANRGSIIAGSPTVFINGKPAARSGDTAITCNDPVDLPVGKVVAKGTVFIG
;
A
#
# COMPACT_ATOMS: atom_id res chain seq x y z
N MET A 1 -22.16 10.43 4.08
CA MET A 1 -20.84 11.07 3.96
C MET A 1 -19.81 10.03 3.58
N GLY A 2 -18.95 10.30 2.64
CA GLY A 2 -17.97 9.34 2.14
C GLY A 2 -16.55 9.80 2.35
N MET A 3 -15.63 8.96 1.89
CA MET A 3 -14.20 9.23 1.87
C MET A 3 -13.75 9.45 0.43
N PRO A 4 -12.70 10.24 0.19
CA PRO A 4 -12.18 10.41 -1.16
C PRO A 4 -11.89 9.07 -1.83
N ALA A 5 -12.37 8.90 -3.05
CA ALA A 5 -12.17 7.69 -3.84
C ALA A 5 -10.69 7.57 -4.26
N ALA A 6 -10.16 6.37 -4.19
CA ALA A 6 -8.79 6.11 -4.59
C ALA A 6 -8.68 5.83 -6.08
N LYS A 7 -7.58 6.25 -6.67
CA LYS A 7 -7.32 6.15 -8.11
C LYS A 7 -5.83 5.99 -8.35
N LYS A 8 -5.46 5.73 -9.58
CA LYS A 8 -4.06 5.65 -9.97
C LYS A 8 -3.30 6.90 -9.51
N GLY A 9 -2.14 6.69 -8.90
CA GLY A 9 -1.29 7.77 -8.42
C GLY A 9 -1.54 8.17 -6.98
N ASP A 10 -2.65 7.79 -6.38
CA ASP A 10 -2.82 7.91 -4.93
C ASP A 10 -1.89 6.93 -4.21
N THR A 11 -1.75 7.04 -2.91
CA THR A 11 -0.70 6.33 -2.19
C THR A 11 -1.24 5.38 -1.14
N ILE A 12 -0.41 4.40 -0.80
CA ILE A 12 -0.53 3.60 0.41
C ILE A 12 0.63 3.97 1.31
N THR A 13 0.36 4.31 2.56
CA THR A 13 1.40 4.64 3.54
C THR A 13 1.39 3.61 4.67
N ALA A 14 2.57 3.31 5.17
CA ALA A 14 2.74 2.36 6.27
C ALA A 14 4.08 2.57 6.96
N THR A 15 4.23 1.95 8.13
CA THR A 15 5.53 1.74 8.74
C THR A 15 5.79 0.24 8.70
N ASP A 16 6.68 -0.17 7.82
CA ASP A 16 7.05 -1.57 7.66
C ASP A 16 8.19 -1.93 8.61
N VAL A 17 8.22 -3.19 9.05
CA VAL A 17 9.29 -3.70 9.90
C VAL A 17 10.04 -4.77 9.13
N HIS A 18 11.35 -4.63 9.04
CA HIS A 18 12.21 -5.59 8.36
C HIS A 18 13.36 -6.02 9.26
N PHE A 19 13.80 -7.27 9.10
CA PHE A 19 14.96 -7.78 9.80
C PHE A 19 16.22 -7.28 9.10
N ILE A 20 17.10 -6.64 9.88
CA ILE A 20 18.37 -6.11 9.40
C ILE A 20 19.49 -6.87 10.07
N GLN A 21 20.45 -7.35 9.27
CA GLN A 21 21.70 -7.93 9.75
C GLN A 21 22.72 -6.81 9.90
N PRO A 22 23.07 -6.43 11.14
CA PRO A 22 24.13 -5.45 11.37
C PRO A 22 25.48 -5.96 10.88
N PRO A 23 26.45 -5.08 10.63
CA PRO A 23 27.83 -5.51 10.35
C PRO A 23 28.40 -6.36 11.49
N GLY A 24 29.23 -7.35 11.16
CA GLY A 24 29.87 -8.22 12.13
C GLY A 24 29.01 -9.44 12.48
N THR A 25 29.11 -9.90 13.74
CA THR A 25 28.51 -11.15 14.19
C THR A 25 27.27 -10.96 15.07
N ALA A 26 26.80 -9.73 15.20
CA ALA A 26 25.59 -9.45 15.98
C ALA A 26 24.36 -10.13 15.36
N PRO A 27 23.36 -10.54 16.16
CA PRO A 27 22.15 -11.13 15.60
C PRO A 27 21.33 -10.09 14.85
N PRO A 28 20.46 -10.51 13.91
CA PRO A 28 19.56 -9.60 13.21
C PRO A 28 18.66 -8.84 14.20
N THR A 29 18.34 -7.60 13.83
CA THR A 29 17.44 -6.75 14.60
C THR A 29 16.26 -6.33 13.75
N THR A 30 15.16 -5.94 14.37
CA THR A 30 14.02 -5.38 13.68
C THR A 30 14.20 -3.87 13.55
N VAL A 31 13.95 -3.34 12.35
CA VAL A 31 14.07 -1.90 12.08
C VAL A 31 12.86 -1.44 11.31
N GLN A 32 12.31 -0.30 11.71
CA GLN A 32 11.18 0.32 11.03
C GLN A 32 11.64 1.02 9.75
N HIS A 33 10.87 0.81 8.67
CA HIS A 33 11.12 1.43 7.37
C HIS A 33 9.82 2.07 6.89
N PRO A 34 9.81 3.37 6.56
CA PRO A 34 8.61 4.00 6.04
C PRO A 34 8.27 3.47 4.64
N PHE A 35 7.00 3.14 4.44
CA PHE A 35 6.47 2.70 3.16
C PHE A 35 5.59 3.82 2.59
N LYS A 36 5.83 4.19 1.34
CA LYS A 36 4.97 5.10 0.59
C LYS A 36 4.89 4.60 -0.84
N GLY A 37 3.84 3.84 -1.13
CA GLY A 37 3.65 3.23 -2.43
C GLY A 37 2.66 4.01 -3.29
N ARG A 38 2.95 4.14 -4.58
CA ARG A 38 1.99 4.66 -5.55
C ARG A 38 1.11 3.53 -6.05
N ILE A 39 -0.19 3.76 -6.02
CA ILE A 39 -1.17 2.81 -6.56
C ILE A 39 -1.03 2.81 -8.08
N ASN A 40 -0.60 1.69 -8.65
CA ASN A 40 -0.30 1.59 -10.07
C ASN A 40 -0.62 0.24 -10.70
N GLY A 41 -1.21 -0.69 -9.98
CA GLY A 41 -1.52 -2.02 -10.49
C GLY A 41 -2.93 -2.48 -10.14
N ASN A 42 -3.46 -3.40 -10.94
CA ASN A 42 -4.80 -3.97 -10.77
C ASN A 42 -5.89 -2.92 -10.64
N LEU A 43 -5.82 -1.91 -11.50
CA LEU A 43 -6.77 -0.82 -11.54
C LEU A 43 -7.92 -1.14 -12.49
N SER A 44 -9.02 -0.40 -12.38
CA SER A 44 -10.14 -0.58 -13.30
C SER A 44 -9.74 -0.21 -14.73
N ALA A 45 -10.14 -1.04 -15.68
CA ALA A 45 -9.90 -0.79 -17.11
C ALA A 45 -10.97 0.13 -17.72
N ASN A 46 -12.10 0.29 -17.07
CA ASN A 46 -13.26 0.99 -17.65
C ASN A 46 -13.96 1.97 -16.71
N VAL A 47 -13.50 2.12 -15.49
CA VAL A 47 -14.03 3.12 -14.54
C VAL A 47 -12.91 4.08 -14.18
N ASN A 48 -13.15 5.37 -14.42
CA ASN A 48 -12.20 6.42 -14.09
C ASN A 48 -12.76 7.31 -12.99
N ILE A 49 -11.87 7.82 -12.16
CA ILE A 49 -12.16 8.81 -11.14
C ILE A 49 -11.26 10.00 -11.42
N MET A 50 -11.87 11.15 -11.66
CA MET A 50 -11.15 12.38 -11.99
C MET A 50 -10.15 12.16 -13.14
N GLY A 51 -10.56 11.39 -14.16
CA GLY A 51 -9.74 11.12 -15.34
C GLY A 51 -8.68 10.07 -15.20
N LYS A 52 -8.64 9.35 -14.07
CA LYS A 52 -7.64 8.30 -13.80
C LYS A 52 -8.30 6.97 -13.46
N PRO A 53 -7.67 5.84 -13.81
CA PRO A 53 -8.23 4.53 -13.47
C PRO A 53 -8.54 4.41 -11.99
N ALA A 54 -9.73 3.92 -11.67
CA ALA A 54 -10.17 3.74 -10.29
C ALA A 54 -9.44 2.60 -9.62
N ALA A 55 -9.16 2.78 -8.33
CA ALA A 55 -8.62 1.72 -7.48
C ALA A 55 -9.75 0.99 -6.76
N MET A 56 -9.50 -0.28 -6.47
CA MET A 56 -10.47 -1.16 -5.83
C MET A 56 -9.72 -2.17 -4.98
N MET A 57 -10.45 -2.97 -4.24
CA MET A 57 -9.84 -4.09 -3.50
C MET A 57 -8.97 -4.91 -4.44
N ASN A 58 -7.79 -5.28 -4.00
CA ASN A 58 -6.72 -5.96 -4.74
C ASN A 58 -5.88 -5.06 -5.67
N SER A 59 -6.17 -3.77 -5.76
CA SER A 59 -5.23 -2.85 -6.42
C SER A 59 -3.92 -2.80 -5.64
N THR A 60 -2.82 -2.66 -6.37
CA THR A 60 -1.47 -2.75 -5.79
C THR A 60 -0.72 -1.44 -5.92
N ALA A 61 0.25 -1.26 -5.03
CA ALA A 61 1.12 -0.09 -5.01
C ALA A 61 2.58 -0.53 -4.92
N THR A 62 3.46 0.25 -5.52
CA THR A 62 4.89 0.04 -5.46
C THR A 62 5.52 1.11 -4.60
N ASN A 63 6.30 0.68 -3.59
CA ASN A 63 7.02 1.58 -2.71
C ASN A 63 8.09 2.35 -3.50
N THR A 64 8.03 3.66 -3.48
CA THR A 64 8.94 4.51 -4.24
C THR A 64 9.42 5.68 -3.37
N PRO A 65 10.71 5.78 -3.12
CA PRO A 65 11.77 4.85 -3.50
C PRO A 65 11.66 3.52 -2.74
N ALA A 66 12.32 2.49 -3.26
CA ALA A 66 12.37 1.19 -2.59
C ALA A 66 13.02 1.30 -1.22
N HIS A 67 12.64 0.41 -0.30
CA HIS A 67 13.28 0.37 1.02
C HIS A 67 14.79 0.23 0.89
N GLN A 68 15.51 1.04 1.66
CA GLN A 68 16.96 0.94 1.79
C GLN A 68 17.27 0.36 3.17
N PRO A 69 18.24 -0.56 3.27
CA PRO A 69 18.56 -1.15 4.58
C PRO A 69 19.13 -0.09 5.51
N ILE A 70 18.61 -0.03 6.73
CA ILE A 70 19.04 0.93 7.74
C ILE A 70 19.90 0.18 8.78
N GLY A 71 21.19 0.52 8.84
CA GLY A 71 22.09 -0.05 9.84
C GLY A 71 22.65 -1.43 9.51
N GLY A 72 22.58 -1.86 8.26
CA GLY A 72 23.10 -3.17 7.85
C GLY A 72 22.54 -3.60 6.50
N THR A 73 22.24 -4.89 6.36
CA THR A 73 21.68 -5.47 5.16
C THR A 73 20.35 -6.14 5.47
N PHE A 74 19.46 -6.22 4.48
CA PHE A 74 18.22 -6.98 4.65
C PHE A 74 18.53 -8.47 4.79
N VAL A 75 17.94 -9.11 5.79
CA VAL A 75 17.96 -10.57 5.93
C VAL A 75 17.16 -11.19 4.78
N LYS A 76 16.02 -10.56 4.45
CA LYS A 76 15.16 -10.96 3.34
C LYS A 76 14.89 -9.72 2.49
N PRO A 77 15.14 -9.77 1.17
CA PRO A 77 14.84 -8.62 0.31
C PRO A 77 13.37 -8.21 0.43
N PRO A 78 13.06 -6.93 0.68
CA PRO A 78 11.67 -6.49 0.77
C PRO A 78 11.01 -6.50 -0.61
N ALA A 79 9.74 -6.86 -0.66
CA ALA A 79 8.97 -6.88 -1.90
C ALA A 79 8.66 -5.47 -2.40
N ASN A 80 8.66 -4.47 -1.53
CA ASN A 80 8.34 -3.07 -1.85
C ASN A 80 6.96 -2.91 -2.51
N ARG A 81 6.00 -3.69 -2.03
CA ARG A 81 4.68 -3.77 -2.62
C ARG A 81 3.61 -3.74 -1.55
N GLY A 82 2.53 -3.02 -1.84
CA GLY A 82 1.32 -3.00 -1.03
C GLY A 82 0.12 -3.46 -1.83
N SER A 83 -0.89 -3.99 -1.15
CA SER A 83 -2.13 -4.44 -1.77
C SER A 83 -3.31 -4.02 -0.92
N ILE A 84 -4.33 -3.42 -1.54
CA ILE A 84 -5.53 -2.97 -0.85
C ILE A 84 -6.39 -4.19 -0.52
N ILE A 85 -6.75 -4.36 0.75
CA ILE A 85 -7.52 -5.51 1.21
C ILE A 85 -8.91 -5.15 1.73
N ALA A 86 -9.29 -3.88 1.71
CA ALA A 86 -10.58 -3.41 2.16
C ALA A 86 -11.09 -2.33 1.22
N GLY A 87 -12.39 -2.13 1.22
CA GLY A 87 -13.02 -1.10 0.41
C GLY A 87 -14.43 -0.80 0.88
N SER A 88 -15.17 -0.04 0.08
CA SER A 88 -16.54 0.34 0.39
C SER A 88 -17.44 -0.90 0.51
N PRO A 89 -18.30 -0.95 1.54
CA PRO A 89 -19.29 -2.01 1.64
C PRO A 89 -20.49 -1.81 0.73
N THR A 90 -20.63 -0.65 0.09
CA THR A 90 -21.81 -0.29 -0.69
C THR A 90 -21.52 0.06 -2.15
N VAL A 91 -20.29 0.42 -2.47
CA VAL A 91 -19.89 0.81 -3.83
C VAL A 91 -18.89 -0.19 -4.37
N PHE A 92 -19.19 -0.74 -5.56
CA PHE A 92 -18.35 -1.74 -6.20
C PHE A 92 -17.89 -1.24 -7.57
N ILE A 93 -16.66 -1.55 -7.90
CA ILE A 93 -16.05 -1.25 -9.20
C ILE A 93 -15.57 -2.58 -9.77
N ASN A 94 -16.10 -2.95 -10.94
CA ASN A 94 -15.78 -4.23 -11.60
C ASN A 94 -16.00 -5.43 -10.67
N GLY A 95 -17.05 -5.37 -9.84
CA GLY A 95 -17.42 -6.45 -8.93
C GLY A 95 -16.62 -6.52 -7.64
N LYS A 96 -15.75 -5.54 -7.39
CA LYS A 96 -14.92 -5.49 -6.18
C LYS A 96 -15.21 -4.22 -5.38
N PRO A 97 -15.08 -4.26 -4.05
CA PRO A 97 -15.26 -3.05 -3.24
C PRO A 97 -14.35 -1.92 -3.74
N ALA A 98 -14.93 -0.75 -3.95
CA ALA A 98 -14.19 0.43 -4.38
C ALA A 98 -13.26 0.89 -3.26
N ALA A 99 -12.02 1.22 -3.59
CA ALA A 99 -11.05 1.71 -2.64
C ALA A 99 -11.25 3.19 -2.36
N ARG A 100 -10.99 3.59 -1.13
CA ARG A 100 -11.15 4.97 -0.66
C ARG A 100 -10.10 5.28 0.39
N SER A 101 -9.91 6.55 0.65
CA SER A 101 -8.97 7.00 1.67
C SER A 101 -9.30 6.40 3.03
N GLY A 102 -8.30 5.88 3.73
CA GLY A 102 -8.46 5.22 5.03
C GLY A 102 -8.63 3.71 4.95
N ASP A 103 -8.83 3.14 3.78
CA ASP A 103 -8.93 1.69 3.63
C ASP A 103 -7.60 1.00 3.94
N THR A 104 -7.70 -0.22 4.47
CA THR A 104 -6.53 -0.98 4.90
C THR A 104 -5.84 -1.65 3.72
N ALA A 105 -4.51 -1.65 3.77
CA ALA A 105 -3.66 -2.35 2.81
C ALA A 105 -2.64 -3.22 3.55
N ILE A 106 -2.28 -4.34 2.93
CA ILE A 106 -1.17 -5.17 3.36
C ILE A 106 0.10 -4.61 2.71
N THR A 107 1.17 -4.44 3.50
CA THR A 107 2.47 -4.05 2.99
C THR A 107 3.53 -5.06 3.38
N CYS A 108 4.69 -4.98 2.73
CA CYS A 108 5.79 -5.90 2.98
C CYS A 108 6.37 -5.68 4.38
N ASN A 109 6.46 -6.76 5.13
CA ASN A 109 7.02 -6.80 6.49
C ASN A 109 7.77 -8.10 6.69
N ASP A 110 8.48 -8.22 7.77
CA ASP A 110 9.12 -9.45 8.17
C ASP A 110 8.54 -9.91 9.52
N PRO A 111 8.33 -11.20 9.68
CA PRO A 111 8.57 -12.31 8.77
C PRO A 111 7.51 -12.49 7.67
N VAL A 112 6.35 -11.82 7.77
CA VAL A 112 5.25 -11.92 6.82
C VAL A 112 4.65 -10.53 6.59
N ASP A 113 3.99 -10.35 5.45
CA ASP A 113 3.27 -9.13 5.15
C ASP A 113 2.19 -8.86 6.20
N LEU A 114 1.98 -7.59 6.53
CA LEU A 114 1.05 -7.18 7.58
C LEU A 114 0.07 -6.11 7.09
N PRO A 115 -1.17 -6.12 7.62
CA PRO A 115 -2.21 -5.14 7.23
C PRO A 115 -2.02 -3.80 7.97
N VAL A 116 -0.86 -3.21 7.84
CA VAL A 116 -0.51 -1.95 8.53
C VAL A 116 -0.58 -0.73 7.63
N GLY A 117 -0.87 -0.93 6.34
CA GLY A 117 -0.98 0.15 5.38
C GLY A 117 -2.34 0.81 5.37
N LYS A 118 -2.36 2.08 4.97
CA LYS A 118 -3.57 2.87 4.78
C LYS A 118 -3.53 3.56 3.43
N VAL A 119 -4.66 3.52 2.73
CA VAL A 119 -4.83 4.28 1.50
C VAL A 119 -4.95 5.76 1.84
N VAL A 120 -4.20 6.58 1.12
CA VAL A 120 -4.30 8.04 1.19
C VAL A 120 -4.70 8.54 -0.18
N ALA A 121 -5.94 8.95 -0.32
CA ALA A 121 -6.50 9.44 -1.56
C ALA A 121 -6.96 10.88 -1.40
N LYS A 122 -6.85 11.64 -2.49
CA LYS A 122 -7.27 13.04 -2.55
C LYS A 122 -8.17 13.25 -3.74
N GLY A 123 -9.14 14.12 -3.60
CA GLY A 123 -10.01 14.48 -4.71
C GLY A 123 -11.39 14.89 -4.26
N THR A 124 -12.25 15.10 -5.25
CA THR A 124 -13.61 15.61 -5.04
C THR A 124 -14.68 14.54 -5.27
N VAL A 125 -14.29 13.33 -5.59
CA VAL A 125 -15.22 12.19 -5.70
C VAL A 125 -15.15 11.39 -4.42
N PHE A 126 -16.31 11.14 -3.82
CA PHE A 126 -16.42 10.50 -2.51
C PHE A 126 -17.19 9.18 -2.63
N ILE A 127 -16.78 8.20 -1.85
CA ILE A 127 -17.38 6.87 -1.81
C ILE A 127 -17.77 6.56 -0.37
N GLY A 128 -18.98 6.12 -0.20
CA GLY A 128 -19.50 5.74 1.10
C GLY A 128 -18.99 4.41 1.65
#